data_41f222679b3de077f0910ec8c7ca3287
#
_entry.id   41f222679b3de077f0910ec8c7ca3287
#
_cell.length_a   1.000
_cell.length_b   1.000
_cell.length_c   1.000
_cell.angle_alpha   90.00
_cell.angle_beta   90.00
_cell.angle_gamma   90.00
#
_symmetry.space_group_name_H-M   'P 1'
#
loop_
_entity.id
_entity.type
_entity.pdbx_description
1 polymer ?
#
loop_
_entity_poly.entity_id
_entity_poly.type
_entity_poly.pdbx_seq_one_letter_code
_entity_poly.pdbx_strand_id
1 'polypeptide(L)'
;MNLALDIGNNYFKIGIYKNSDLIYFFSDSNSKIDSVINKVLGEYNDVSYAIISNVSSVNAVDLFDGYNIRVFRLNSTLNYPFKLQYKTPHTLGNDRLALASAASLLYPKSDKIIIDVG
;
A
#
# COMPACT_ATOMS: atom_id res chain seq x y z
N MET A 1 10.46 11.17 2.33
CA MET A 1 10.14 9.77 2.68
C MET A 1 8.89 9.31 1.92
N ASN A 2 8.63 8.00 1.91
CA ASN A 2 7.45 7.41 1.27
C ASN A 2 6.60 6.67 2.29
N LEU A 3 5.29 6.74 2.15
CA LEU A 3 4.32 6.02 2.96
C LEU A 3 3.65 4.92 2.12
N ALA A 4 3.55 3.72 2.68
CA ALA A 4 2.74 2.63 2.15
C ALA A 4 1.59 2.34 3.12
N LEU A 5 0.36 2.30 2.60
CA LEU A 5 -0.85 2.03 3.35
C LEU A 5 -1.60 0.86 2.71
N ASP A 6 -1.76 -0.22 3.45
CA ASP A 6 -2.55 -1.37 3.05
C ASP A 6 -3.79 -1.47 3.95
N ILE A 7 -4.98 -1.33 3.34
CA ILE A 7 -6.26 -1.32 4.05
C ILE A 7 -7.01 -2.60 3.68
N GLY A 8 -6.99 -3.54 4.59
CA GLY A 8 -7.78 -4.77 4.52
C GLY A 8 -9.22 -4.55 4.99
N ASN A 9 -10.01 -5.61 5.06
CA ASN A 9 -11.43 -5.50 5.46
C ASN A 9 -11.63 -4.97 6.89
N ASN A 10 -10.77 -5.34 7.83
CA ASN A 10 -10.92 -5.00 9.26
C ASN A 10 -9.73 -4.22 9.82
N TYR A 11 -8.55 -4.42 9.27
CA TYR A 11 -7.30 -3.86 9.76
C TYR A 11 -6.55 -3.16 8.64
N PHE A 12 -5.78 -2.15 9.01
CA PHE A 12 -4.81 -1.52 8.12
C PHE A 12 -3.39 -1.75 8.60
N LYS A 13 -2.44 -1.63 7.67
CA LYS A 13 -1.01 -1.62 7.92
C LYS A 13 -0.42 -0.37 7.29
N ILE A 14 0.45 0.31 8.02
CA ILE A 14 1.16 1.50 7.56
C ILE A 14 2.66 1.30 7.70
N GLY A 15 3.41 1.67 6.68
CA GLY A 15 4.87 1.67 6.69
C GLY A 15 5.43 2.99 6.19
N ILE A 16 6.46 3.49 6.86
CA ILE A 16 7.26 4.63 6.37
C ILE A 16 8.59 4.11 5.87
N TYR A 17 8.95 4.53 4.69
CA TYR A 17 10.19 4.14 4.01
C TYR A 17 11.09 5.36 3.76
N LYS A 18 12.35 5.23 4.12
CA LYS A 18 13.41 6.13 3.72
C LYS A 18 14.30 5.40 2.73
N ASN A 19 14.30 5.83 1.47
CA ASN A 19 14.82 5.06 0.34
C ASN A 19 14.12 3.68 0.27
N SER A 20 14.85 2.59 0.43
CA SER A 20 14.30 1.21 0.47
C SER A 20 14.13 0.64 1.87
N ASP A 21 14.52 1.38 2.92
CA ASP A 21 14.50 0.90 4.29
C ASP A 21 13.17 1.22 4.96
N LEU A 22 12.54 0.21 5.54
CA LEU A 22 11.36 0.35 6.39
C LEU A 22 11.81 0.90 7.75
N ILE A 23 11.47 2.16 8.05
CA ILE A 23 11.88 2.84 9.30
C ILE A 23 10.76 2.91 10.34
N TYR A 24 9.52 2.69 9.94
CA TYR A 24 8.36 2.62 10.83
C TYR A 24 7.32 1.65 10.27
N PHE A 25 6.71 0.87 11.16
CA PHE A 25 5.59 0.00 10.83
C PHE A 25 4.58 -0.02 11.98
N PHE A 26 3.30 0.03 11.61
CA PHE A 26 2.20 -0.09 12.56
C PHE A 26 0.98 -0.74 11.90
N SER A 27 0.16 -1.42 12.71
CA SER A 27 -1.11 -2.02 12.26
C SER A 27 -2.15 -1.89 13.37
N ASP A 28 -3.38 -1.53 12.99
CA ASP A 28 -4.53 -1.46 13.91
C ASP A 28 -5.84 -1.66 13.13
N SER A 29 -6.97 -1.60 13.83
CA SER A 29 -8.29 -1.67 13.21
C SER A 29 -8.59 -0.44 12.35
N ASN A 30 -9.38 -0.62 11.29
CA ASN A 30 -9.73 0.45 10.35
C ASN A 30 -10.42 1.64 11.04
N SER A 31 -11.08 1.42 12.20
CA SER A 31 -11.72 2.51 12.96
C SER A 31 -10.75 3.56 13.51
N LYS A 32 -9.45 3.23 13.58
CA LYS A 32 -8.41 4.14 14.08
C LYS A 32 -7.55 4.78 12.99
N ILE A 33 -7.85 4.51 11.73
CA ILE A 33 -6.96 4.87 10.61
C ILE A 33 -6.68 6.36 10.55
N ASP A 34 -7.69 7.22 10.69
CA ASP A 34 -7.54 8.68 10.66
C ASP A 34 -6.61 9.19 11.76
N SER A 35 -6.82 8.73 13.00
CA SER A 35 -5.99 9.15 14.13
C SER A 35 -4.55 8.70 14.00
N VAL A 36 -4.32 7.49 13.44
CA VAL A 36 -2.98 6.95 13.22
C VAL A 36 -2.27 7.68 12.08
N ILE A 37 -2.95 7.94 10.97
CA ILE A 37 -2.38 8.72 9.84
C ILE A 37 -1.95 10.11 10.32
N ASN A 38 -2.81 10.83 11.03
CA ASN A 38 -2.50 12.17 11.55
C ASN A 38 -1.28 12.14 12.49
N LYS A 39 -1.20 11.14 13.39
CA LYS A 39 -0.05 10.96 14.27
C LYS A 39 1.23 10.69 13.49
N VAL A 40 1.20 9.73 12.57
CA VAL A 40 2.37 9.32 11.78
C VAL A 40 2.86 10.48 10.90
N LEU A 41 1.97 11.20 10.22
CA LEU A 41 2.36 12.34 9.38
C LEU A 41 2.82 13.55 10.21
N GLY A 42 2.40 13.66 11.47
CA GLY A 42 2.95 14.64 12.41
C GLY A 42 4.40 14.32 12.82
N GLU A 43 4.73 13.04 12.97
CA GLU A 43 6.09 12.58 13.31
C GLU A 43 7.01 12.53 12.08
N TYR A 44 6.48 12.14 10.91
CA TYR A 44 7.21 11.98 9.64
C TYR A 44 6.76 13.03 8.61
N ASN A 45 7.00 14.30 8.91
CA ASN A 45 6.49 15.45 8.15
C ASN A 45 7.16 15.67 6.78
N ASP A 46 8.22 14.93 6.45
CA ASP A 46 8.91 14.93 5.16
C ASP A 46 8.43 13.83 4.19
N VAL A 47 7.34 13.14 4.52
CA VAL A 47 6.66 12.23 3.57
C VAL A 47 6.13 13.04 2.40
N SER A 48 6.56 12.68 1.18
CA SER A 48 6.18 13.36 -0.06
C SER A 48 5.28 12.51 -0.96
N TYR A 49 5.32 11.19 -0.80
CA TYR A 49 4.55 10.24 -1.59
C TYR A 49 3.87 9.20 -0.70
N ALA A 50 2.65 8.85 -1.06
CA ALA A 50 1.92 7.74 -0.45
C ALA A 50 1.40 6.79 -1.52
N ILE A 51 1.48 5.49 -1.27
CA ILE A 51 0.84 4.45 -2.06
C ILE A 51 -0.20 3.72 -1.20
N ILE A 52 -1.40 3.54 -1.75
CA ILE A 52 -2.52 2.94 -1.05
C ILE A 52 -2.98 1.68 -1.78
N SER A 53 -2.98 0.55 -1.05
CA SER A 53 -3.76 -0.65 -1.36
C SER A 53 -5.02 -0.61 -0.49
N ASN A 54 -6.21 -0.76 -1.09
CA ASN A 54 -7.46 -0.75 -0.34
C ASN A 54 -8.44 -1.77 -0.93
N VAL A 55 -8.82 -2.74 -0.14
CA VAL A 55 -9.82 -3.76 -0.47
C VAL A 55 -11.07 -3.66 0.43
N SER A 56 -11.15 -2.59 1.25
CA SER A 56 -12.23 -2.32 2.18
C SER A 56 -13.19 -1.24 1.68
N SER A 57 -14.22 -0.95 2.48
CA SER A 57 -15.14 0.18 2.27
C SER A 57 -14.63 1.52 2.82
N VAL A 58 -13.44 1.57 3.41
CA VAL A 58 -12.83 2.81 3.93
C VAL A 58 -12.61 3.80 2.80
N ASN A 59 -13.08 5.04 2.97
CA ASN A 59 -12.78 6.11 2.04
C ASN A 59 -11.34 6.60 2.25
N ALA A 60 -10.42 6.03 1.47
CA ALA A 60 -8.99 6.37 1.59
C ALA A 60 -8.61 7.68 0.88
N VAL A 61 -9.57 8.35 0.20
CA VAL A 61 -9.29 9.61 -0.53
C VAL A 61 -8.95 10.73 0.44
N ASP A 62 -9.75 10.84 1.49
CA ASP A 62 -9.75 11.98 2.40
C ASP A 62 -8.68 11.84 3.50
N LEU A 63 -8.04 10.65 3.63
CA LEU A 63 -7.03 10.39 4.68
C LEU A 63 -5.81 11.31 4.60
N PHE A 64 -5.54 11.88 3.43
CA PHE A 64 -4.38 12.73 3.17
C PHE A 64 -4.76 14.19 2.88
N ASP A 65 -6.03 14.54 3.10
CA ASP A 65 -6.49 15.92 2.90
C ASP A 65 -5.76 16.88 3.85
N GLY A 66 -5.33 18.01 3.31
CA GLY A 66 -4.54 19.00 4.05
C GLY A 66 -3.03 18.71 4.12
N TYR A 67 -2.56 17.55 3.63
CA TYR A 67 -1.14 17.22 3.53
C TYR A 67 -0.63 17.43 2.10
N ASN A 68 0.59 17.96 1.97
CA ASN A 68 1.25 18.10 0.66
C ASN A 68 1.92 16.79 0.23
N ILE A 69 1.09 15.74 0.05
CA ILE A 69 1.52 14.38 -0.28
C ILE A 69 0.90 13.97 -1.61
N ARG A 70 1.73 13.46 -2.52
CA ARG A 70 1.23 12.88 -3.77
C ARG A 70 0.81 11.43 -3.53
N VAL A 71 -0.51 11.18 -3.66
CA VAL A 71 -1.11 9.87 -3.37
C VAL A 71 -1.28 9.05 -4.65
N PHE A 72 -0.81 7.81 -4.61
CA PHE A 72 -1.02 6.79 -5.63
C PHE A 72 -1.91 5.68 -5.09
N ARG A 73 -2.86 5.23 -5.89
CA ARG A 73 -3.70 4.08 -5.55
C ARG A 73 -3.36 2.89 -6.42
N LEU A 74 -3.18 1.76 -5.80
CA LEU A 74 -3.04 0.50 -6.52
C LEU A 74 -4.34 0.16 -7.25
N ASN A 75 -4.22 -0.18 -8.51
CA ASN A 75 -5.30 -0.68 -9.35
C ASN A 75 -4.70 -1.44 -10.55
N SER A 76 -5.51 -2.17 -11.27
CA SER A 76 -5.06 -3.02 -12.39
C SER A 76 -4.55 -2.26 -13.63
N THR A 77 -4.67 -0.93 -13.67
CA THR A 77 -4.26 -0.09 -14.80
C THR A 77 -2.86 0.51 -14.65
N LEU A 78 -2.23 0.37 -13.47
CA LEU A 78 -0.86 0.83 -13.25
C LEU A 78 0.15 -0.03 -14.02
N ASN A 79 1.30 0.54 -14.31
CA ASN A 79 2.43 -0.19 -14.88
C ASN A 79 3.12 -1.01 -13.77
N TYR A 80 3.08 -2.32 -13.92
CA TYR A 80 3.72 -3.25 -13.00
C TYR A 80 5.03 -3.80 -13.58
N PRO A 81 5.98 -4.28 -12.76
CA PRO A 81 7.22 -4.91 -13.23
C PRO A 81 7.01 -6.34 -13.75
N PHE A 82 5.76 -6.72 -14.05
CA PHE A 82 5.34 -8.02 -14.60
C PHE A 82 4.15 -7.85 -15.52
N LYS A 83 3.91 -8.84 -16.37
CA LYS A 83 2.71 -8.91 -17.23
C LYS A 83 1.57 -9.58 -16.46
N LEU A 84 0.47 -8.84 -16.27
CA LEU A 84 -0.73 -9.36 -15.63
C LEU A 84 -1.52 -10.25 -16.62
N GLN A 85 -1.63 -11.53 -16.33
CA GLN A 85 -2.37 -12.53 -17.13
C GLN A 85 -3.64 -13.05 -16.43
N TYR A 86 -4.18 -12.26 -15.50
CA TYR A 86 -5.44 -12.58 -14.84
C TYR A 86 -6.63 -12.31 -15.75
N LYS A 87 -7.60 -13.26 -15.86
CA LYS A 87 -8.72 -13.18 -16.82
C LYS A 87 -9.58 -11.93 -16.65
N THR A 88 -9.74 -11.48 -15.40
CA THR A 88 -10.53 -10.29 -15.03
C THR A 88 -9.68 -9.33 -14.20
N PRO A 89 -8.72 -8.60 -14.80
CA PRO A 89 -7.73 -7.80 -14.07
C PRO A 89 -8.34 -6.81 -13.07
N HIS A 90 -9.50 -6.23 -13.40
CA HIS A 90 -10.22 -5.28 -12.56
C HIS A 90 -10.85 -5.89 -11.30
N THR A 91 -10.95 -7.21 -11.21
CA THR A 91 -11.46 -7.93 -10.02
C THR A 91 -10.35 -8.49 -9.14
N LEU A 92 -9.09 -8.39 -9.57
CA LEU A 92 -7.94 -8.81 -8.78
C LEU A 92 -7.73 -7.83 -7.62
N GLY A 93 -7.64 -8.35 -6.40
CA GLY A 93 -7.40 -7.53 -5.21
C GLY A 93 -6.08 -6.76 -5.29
N ASN A 94 -6.09 -5.52 -4.83
CA ASN A 94 -4.92 -4.64 -4.86
C ASN A 94 -3.78 -5.16 -3.96
N ASP A 95 -4.09 -5.84 -2.87
CA ASP A 95 -3.16 -6.57 -2.00
C ASP A 95 -2.32 -7.58 -2.78
N ARG A 96 -2.95 -8.36 -3.66
CA ARG A 96 -2.26 -9.33 -4.53
C ARG A 96 -1.34 -8.65 -5.56
N LEU A 97 -1.77 -7.51 -6.12
CA LEU A 97 -0.93 -6.71 -7.01
C LEU A 97 0.32 -6.18 -6.28
N ALA A 98 0.16 -5.74 -5.04
CA ALA A 98 1.28 -5.29 -4.20
C ALA A 98 2.26 -6.43 -3.92
N LEU A 99 1.78 -7.61 -3.52
CA LEU A 99 2.62 -8.79 -3.25
C LEU A 99 3.37 -9.26 -4.50
N ALA A 100 2.70 -9.31 -5.65
CA ALA A 100 3.34 -9.68 -6.92
C ALA A 100 4.43 -8.68 -7.32
N SER A 101 4.21 -7.38 -7.08
CA SER A 101 5.19 -6.34 -7.34
C SER A 101 6.43 -6.51 -6.45
N ALA A 102 6.23 -6.71 -5.15
CA ALA A 102 7.32 -6.94 -4.21
C ALA A 102 8.12 -8.19 -4.56
N ALA A 103 7.44 -9.31 -4.86
CA ALA A 103 8.11 -10.55 -5.25
C ALA A 103 8.90 -10.41 -6.56
N SER A 104 8.40 -9.63 -7.52
CA SER A 104 9.10 -9.39 -8.78
C SER A 104 10.37 -8.57 -8.61
N LEU A 105 10.36 -7.61 -7.68
CA LEU A 105 11.52 -6.76 -7.37
C LEU A 105 12.56 -7.48 -6.50
N LEU A 106 12.11 -8.23 -5.49
CA LEU A 106 13.01 -8.90 -4.53
C LEU A 106 13.66 -10.16 -5.13
N TYR A 107 12.96 -10.83 -6.03
CA TYR A 107 13.40 -12.09 -6.65
C TYR A 107 13.32 -12.02 -8.18
N PRO A 108 14.11 -11.16 -8.83
CA PRO A 108 14.08 -11.02 -10.29
C PRO A 108 14.54 -12.30 -10.98
N LYS A 109 14.02 -12.54 -12.20
CA LYS A 109 14.45 -13.62 -13.10
C LYS A 109 14.28 -15.06 -12.53
N SER A 110 13.31 -15.28 -11.66
CA SER A 110 12.98 -16.59 -11.12
C SER A 110 11.48 -16.84 -11.15
N ASP A 111 11.08 -18.09 -11.35
CA ASP A 111 9.71 -18.52 -11.12
C ASP A 111 9.43 -18.49 -9.63
N LYS A 112 8.23 -18.04 -9.25
CA LYS A 112 7.87 -17.89 -7.84
C LYS A 112 6.38 -18.16 -7.61
N ILE A 113 6.10 -18.74 -6.47
CA ILE A 113 4.75 -18.89 -5.94
C ILE A 113 4.61 -17.93 -4.75
N ILE A 114 3.53 -17.16 -4.73
CA ILE A 114 3.20 -16.25 -3.64
C ILE A 114 2.00 -16.85 -2.91
N ILE A 115 2.16 -17.08 -1.61
CA ILE A 115 1.10 -17.60 -0.73
C ILE A 115 0.78 -16.50 0.27
N ASP A 116 -0.46 -15.99 0.21
CA ASP A 116 -1.01 -15.05 1.17
C ASP A 116 -2.05 -15.77 2.03
N VAL A 117 -1.80 -15.84 3.32
CA VAL A 117 -2.64 -16.59 4.28
C VAL A 117 -3.61 -15.64 5.02
N GLY A 118 -3.56 -14.37 4.73
CA GLY A 118 -4.48 -13.38 5.32
C GLY A 118 -3.99 -12.74 6.61
#